data_2b5e835669258f0db936da222c08f1ff
#
_entry.id   2b5e835669258f0db936da222c08f1ff
#
_cell.length_a   1.000
_cell.length_b   1.000
_cell.length_c   1.000
_cell.angle_alpha   90.00
_cell.angle_beta   90.00
_cell.angle_gamma   90.00
#
_symmetry.space_group_name_H-M   'P 1'
#
loop_
_entity.id
_entity.type
_entity.pdbx_description
1 polymer ?
#
loop_
_entity_poly.entity_id
_entity_poly.type
_entity_poly.pdbx_seq_one_letter_code
_entity_poly.pdbx_strand_id
1 'polypeptide(L)'
;PLILHVRPSKEKMPARPDDPTSGRSGGDAYEDVLEILESRKSENIRGDVHFFVGSPEIAQRFLDLGFYLSFTGVITFARDYDEVIKLTPIDRILTETDAPFVTPVPYRGKDCEPWMVEEVVKKIAEIKGSGQEVARIQIIQNTQALFGFDATNSL
;
A
#
# COMPACT_ATOMS: atom_id res chain seq x y z
N PRO A 1 -2.30 12.92 7.51
CA PRO A 1 -1.54 11.87 6.82
C PRO A 1 -1.49 12.10 5.31
N LEU A 2 -0.49 11.54 4.64
CA LEU A 2 -0.39 11.49 3.19
C LEU A 2 -0.98 10.19 2.65
N ILE A 3 -1.51 10.24 1.42
CA ILE A 3 -1.78 9.04 0.61
C ILE A 3 -0.87 9.14 -0.61
N LEU A 4 0.07 8.22 -0.72
CA LEU A 4 1.10 8.25 -1.76
C LEU A 4 0.73 7.29 -2.89
N HIS A 5 0.46 7.83 -4.08
CA HIS A 5 0.33 7.04 -5.29
C HIS A 5 1.71 6.97 -5.97
N VAL A 6 2.39 5.83 -5.82
CA VAL A 6 3.73 5.62 -6.39
C VAL A 6 3.67 4.47 -7.38
N ARG A 7 3.95 4.77 -8.64
CA ARG A 7 3.96 3.77 -9.70
C ARG A 7 5.32 3.73 -10.39
N PRO A 8 6.07 2.62 -10.29
CA PRO A 8 7.33 2.47 -11.01
C PRO A 8 7.12 2.64 -12.51
N SER A 9 7.92 3.47 -13.17
CA SER A 9 7.91 3.62 -14.62
C SER A 9 8.67 2.46 -15.24
N LYS A 10 8.07 1.77 -16.21
CA LYS A 10 8.77 0.77 -17.04
C LYS A 10 9.65 1.40 -18.12
N GLU A 11 9.47 2.68 -18.41
CA GLU A 11 10.21 3.42 -19.42
C GLU A 11 11.28 4.30 -18.78
N LYS A 12 12.51 4.27 -19.33
CA LYS A 12 13.52 5.27 -19.02
C LYS A 12 12.99 6.63 -19.50
N MET A 13 12.63 7.49 -18.59
CA MET A 13 12.30 8.86 -18.96
C MET A 13 13.54 9.51 -19.58
N PRO A 14 13.41 10.19 -20.73
CA PRO A 14 14.52 10.92 -21.31
C PRO A 14 15.03 11.98 -20.32
N ALA A 15 16.37 12.06 -20.20
CA ALA A 15 17.01 13.05 -19.33
C ALA A 15 16.50 14.45 -19.67
N ARG A 16 16.04 15.20 -18.68
CA ARG A 16 15.68 16.62 -18.83
C ARG A 16 16.95 17.44 -18.66
N PRO A 17 17.30 18.32 -19.62
CA PRO A 17 18.58 19.07 -19.58
C PRO A 17 18.79 19.93 -18.34
N ASP A 18 17.72 20.27 -17.64
CA ASP A 18 17.66 21.22 -16.52
C ASP A 18 17.43 20.55 -15.17
N ASP A 19 17.35 19.22 -15.10
CA ASP A 19 17.17 18.45 -13.89
C ASP A 19 18.50 17.77 -13.49
N PRO A 20 19.18 18.21 -12.42
CA PRO A 20 20.43 17.61 -11.98
C PRO A 20 20.28 16.14 -11.56
N THR A 21 19.04 15.63 -11.38
CA THR A 21 18.75 14.24 -11.10
C THR A 21 18.51 13.42 -12.36
N SER A 22 18.40 14.04 -13.53
CA SER A 22 18.03 13.44 -14.81
C SER A 22 19.10 12.49 -15.42
N GLY A 23 20.26 12.36 -14.80
CA GLY A 23 21.31 11.41 -15.19
C GLY A 23 21.21 10.05 -14.47
N ARG A 24 20.29 9.90 -13.53
CA ARG A 24 20.03 8.61 -12.88
C ARG A 24 19.23 7.74 -13.86
N SER A 25 19.75 6.57 -14.18
CA SER A 25 19.05 5.52 -14.92
C SER A 25 17.69 5.34 -14.24
N GLY A 26 16.58 5.64 -14.94
CA GLY A 26 15.20 5.74 -14.49
C GLY A 26 15.00 5.21 -13.06
N GLY A 27 15.16 6.10 -12.06
CA GLY A 27 15.03 5.75 -10.67
C GLY A 27 13.67 5.12 -10.44
N ASP A 28 13.61 4.04 -9.67
CA ASP A 28 12.34 3.52 -9.22
C ASP A 28 11.62 4.66 -8.49
N ALA A 29 10.40 4.99 -8.90
CA ALA A 29 9.65 6.08 -8.28
C ALA A 29 9.52 5.92 -6.75
N TYR A 30 9.62 4.70 -6.24
CA TYR A 30 9.72 4.43 -4.81
C TYR A 30 11.01 4.98 -4.21
N GLU A 31 12.15 4.81 -4.88
CA GLU A 31 13.43 5.33 -4.41
C GLU A 31 13.41 6.85 -4.31
N ASP A 32 12.89 7.55 -5.33
CA ASP A 32 12.78 9.00 -5.33
C ASP A 32 11.90 9.51 -4.17
N VAL A 33 10.76 8.85 -3.92
CA VAL A 33 9.88 9.20 -2.79
C VAL A 33 10.56 8.93 -1.46
N LEU A 34 11.24 7.77 -1.31
CA LEU A 34 11.95 7.41 -0.10
C LEU A 34 13.08 8.39 0.21
N GLU A 35 13.89 8.80 -0.78
CA GLU A 35 14.93 9.82 -0.59
C GLU A 35 14.35 11.13 -0.01
N ILE A 36 13.20 11.58 -0.55
CA ILE A 36 12.52 12.79 -0.05
C ILE A 36 12.05 12.60 1.39
N LEU A 37 11.38 11.49 1.69
CA LEU A 37 10.84 11.21 3.03
C LEU A 37 11.94 11.02 4.06
N GLU A 38 13.00 10.32 3.72
CA GLU A 38 14.17 10.10 4.58
C GLU A 38 14.88 11.42 4.92
N SER A 39 15.00 12.32 3.93
CA SER A 39 15.57 13.67 4.16
C SER A 39 14.74 14.52 5.12
N ARG A 40 13.44 14.19 5.30
CA ARG A 40 12.49 14.91 6.15
C ARG A 40 12.01 14.09 7.36
N LYS A 41 12.77 13.07 7.75
CA LYS A 41 12.39 12.16 8.85
C LYS A 41 12.07 12.88 10.16
N SER A 42 12.74 14.01 10.44
CA SER A 42 12.49 14.84 11.64
C SER A 42 11.10 15.49 11.65
N GLU A 43 10.44 15.61 10.50
CA GLU A 43 9.10 16.20 10.40
C GLU A 43 7.98 15.23 10.81
N ASN A 44 8.33 13.96 11.11
CA ASN A 44 7.40 12.91 11.52
C ASN A 44 6.20 12.76 10.57
N ILE A 45 6.48 12.78 9.27
CA ILE A 45 5.47 12.61 8.21
C ILE A 45 4.92 11.19 8.29
N ARG A 46 3.60 11.06 8.30
CA ARG A 46 2.90 9.77 8.32
C ARG A 46 1.96 9.65 7.14
N GLY A 47 1.76 8.45 6.66
CA GLY A 47 0.87 8.22 5.53
C GLY A 47 0.68 6.76 5.20
N ASP A 48 0.05 6.56 4.06
CA ASP A 48 -0.20 5.29 3.41
C ASP A 48 0.44 5.27 2.03
N VAL A 49 1.07 4.15 1.68
CA VAL A 49 1.49 3.89 0.31
C VAL A 49 0.38 3.11 -0.38
N HIS A 50 -0.45 3.87 -1.11
CA HIS A 50 -1.60 3.37 -1.85
C HIS A 50 -1.18 2.38 -2.93
N PHE A 51 -1.89 1.26 -3.02
CA PHE A 51 -1.68 0.20 -3.99
C PHE A 51 -0.19 -0.22 -4.07
N PHE A 52 0.36 -0.61 -2.93
CA PHE A 52 1.77 -0.97 -2.85
C PHE A 52 2.11 -2.18 -3.74
N VAL A 53 3.11 -2.00 -4.61
CA VAL A 53 3.60 -3.00 -5.56
C VAL A 53 5.14 -3.12 -5.56
N GLY A 54 5.79 -2.58 -4.53
CA GLY A 54 7.24 -2.60 -4.38
C GLY A 54 7.78 -3.93 -3.86
N SER A 55 9.12 -4.01 -3.79
CA SER A 55 9.82 -5.17 -3.21
C SER A 55 9.74 -5.17 -1.67
N PRO A 56 10.11 -6.30 -1.01
CA PRO A 56 10.23 -6.37 0.44
C PRO A 56 11.17 -5.31 1.03
N GLU A 57 12.28 -5.00 0.36
CA GLU A 57 13.25 -4.00 0.80
C GLU A 57 12.65 -2.59 0.78
N ILE A 58 11.90 -2.25 -0.27
CA ILE A 58 11.18 -0.99 -0.39
C ILE A 58 10.09 -0.90 0.69
N ALA A 59 9.34 -1.99 0.90
CA ALA A 59 8.33 -2.07 1.96
C ALA A 59 8.94 -1.78 3.33
N GLN A 60 10.08 -2.39 3.66
CA GLN A 60 10.73 -2.20 4.95
C GLN A 60 11.11 -0.73 5.18
N ARG A 61 11.64 -0.03 4.18
CA ARG A 61 12.00 1.39 4.31
C ARG A 61 10.79 2.28 4.58
N PHE A 62 9.65 2.06 3.93
CA PHE A 62 8.42 2.77 4.26
C PHE A 62 7.93 2.47 5.68
N LEU A 63 8.02 1.22 6.12
CA LEU A 63 7.67 0.82 7.48
C LEU A 63 8.58 1.50 8.52
N ASP A 64 9.89 1.60 8.26
CA ASP A 64 10.88 2.27 9.13
C ASP A 64 10.62 3.79 9.23
N LEU A 65 9.94 4.37 8.25
CA LEU A 65 9.44 5.75 8.27
C LEU A 65 8.07 5.90 8.93
N GLY A 66 7.46 4.79 9.39
CA GLY A 66 6.15 4.79 10.05
C GLY A 66 4.95 4.83 9.10
N PHE A 67 5.15 4.55 7.81
CA PHE A 67 4.06 4.46 6.83
C PHE A 67 3.29 3.16 6.97
N TYR A 68 2.07 3.20 6.48
CA TYR A 68 1.22 2.04 6.23
C TYR A 68 1.36 1.61 4.76
N LEU A 69 1.06 0.36 4.48
CA LEU A 69 1.02 -0.17 3.12
C LEU A 69 -0.40 -0.67 2.82
N SER A 70 -1.00 -0.17 1.74
CA SER A 70 -2.33 -0.64 1.32
C SER A 70 -2.25 -1.65 0.19
N PHE A 71 -3.14 -2.63 0.25
CA PHE A 71 -3.26 -3.70 -0.72
C PHE A 71 -4.67 -3.73 -1.33
N THR A 72 -4.73 -4.02 -2.63
CA THR A 72 -5.96 -4.08 -3.42
C THR A 72 -6.37 -5.52 -3.74
N GLY A 73 -7.45 -5.68 -4.50
CA GLY A 73 -7.91 -6.98 -5.00
C GLY A 73 -6.87 -7.79 -5.80
N VAL A 74 -5.77 -7.17 -6.26
CA VAL A 74 -4.69 -7.83 -6.99
C VAL A 74 -4.10 -9.02 -6.22
N ILE A 75 -3.99 -8.92 -4.90
CA ILE A 75 -3.41 -9.98 -4.06
C ILE A 75 -4.23 -11.27 -4.05
N THR A 76 -5.48 -11.22 -4.50
CA THR A 76 -6.34 -12.42 -4.55
C THR A 76 -6.02 -13.33 -5.74
N PHE A 77 -5.30 -12.83 -6.77
CA PHE A 77 -4.95 -13.59 -7.97
C PHE A 77 -3.49 -13.50 -8.40
N ALA A 78 -2.69 -12.58 -7.84
CA ALA A 78 -1.25 -12.48 -8.05
C ALA A 78 -0.52 -12.83 -6.75
N ARG A 79 0.49 -13.74 -6.83
CA ARG A 79 1.21 -14.26 -5.66
C ARG A 79 2.47 -13.47 -5.33
N ASP A 80 2.86 -12.54 -6.20
CA ASP A 80 4.07 -11.72 -6.05
C ASP A 80 4.05 -10.85 -4.79
N TYR A 81 2.87 -10.62 -4.22
CA TYR A 81 2.66 -9.81 -3.01
C TYR A 81 2.72 -10.60 -1.70
N ASP A 82 2.67 -11.93 -1.74
CA ASP A 82 2.58 -12.77 -0.54
C ASP A 82 3.74 -12.51 0.42
N GLU A 83 4.96 -12.33 -0.09
CA GLU A 83 6.16 -12.11 0.71
C GLU A 83 6.13 -10.75 1.42
N VAL A 84 5.75 -9.70 0.70
CA VAL A 84 5.60 -8.36 1.26
C VAL A 84 4.52 -8.34 2.34
N ILE A 85 3.36 -8.98 2.08
CA ILE A 85 2.29 -9.07 3.07
C ILE A 85 2.77 -9.82 4.31
N LYS A 86 3.51 -10.92 4.18
CA LYS A 86 4.10 -11.66 5.31
C LYS A 86 5.03 -10.80 6.14
N LEU A 87 5.89 -10.02 5.49
CA LEU A 87 6.84 -9.11 6.12
C LEU A 87 6.13 -7.98 6.88
N THR A 88 5.13 -7.35 6.26
CA THR A 88 4.47 -6.16 6.80
C THR A 88 3.75 -6.50 8.11
N PRO A 89 4.03 -5.85 9.26
CA PRO A 89 3.27 -6.05 10.49
C PRO A 89 1.78 -5.79 10.26
N ILE A 90 0.91 -6.61 10.88
CA ILE A 90 -0.54 -6.50 10.67
C ILE A 90 -1.09 -5.13 11.08
N ASP A 91 -0.46 -4.47 12.05
CA ASP A 91 -0.80 -3.12 12.51
C ASP A 91 -0.28 -2.01 11.59
N ARG A 92 0.29 -2.36 10.45
CA ARG A 92 0.76 -1.45 9.37
C ARG A 92 0.12 -1.75 8.01
N ILE A 93 -0.85 -2.65 7.98
CA ILE A 93 -1.58 -3.01 6.76
C ILE A 93 -2.88 -2.21 6.68
N LEU A 94 -3.15 -1.65 5.48
CA LEU A 94 -4.45 -1.13 5.08
C LEU A 94 -4.99 -1.92 3.89
N THR A 95 -6.28 -1.76 3.61
CA THR A 95 -6.95 -2.39 2.46
C THR A 95 -7.78 -1.38 1.70
N GLU A 96 -7.86 -1.60 0.40
CA GLU A 96 -8.59 -0.75 -0.52
C GLU A 96 -9.09 -1.55 -1.73
N THR A 97 -9.88 -0.93 -2.58
CA THR A 97 -10.43 -1.60 -3.78
C THR A 97 -9.78 -1.14 -5.07
N ASP A 98 -9.45 0.14 -5.18
CA ASP A 98 -9.10 0.84 -6.44
C ASP A 98 -10.27 0.80 -7.46
N ALA A 99 -11.51 0.77 -6.94
CA ALA A 99 -12.72 0.70 -7.76
C ALA A 99 -12.79 1.83 -8.82
N PRO A 100 -13.24 1.54 -10.03
CA PRO A 100 -13.88 0.31 -10.51
C PRO A 100 -12.90 -0.77 -11.01
N PHE A 101 -11.60 -0.60 -10.78
CA PHE A 101 -10.54 -1.50 -11.27
C PHE A 101 -10.19 -2.60 -10.26
N VAL A 102 -9.32 -3.51 -10.68
CA VAL A 102 -8.66 -4.53 -9.84
C VAL A 102 -9.64 -5.40 -9.04
N THR A 103 -10.75 -5.77 -9.67
CA THR A 103 -11.77 -6.63 -9.07
C THR A 103 -11.16 -7.92 -8.53
N PRO A 104 -11.37 -8.26 -7.24
CA PRO A 104 -10.81 -9.47 -6.63
C PRO A 104 -11.49 -10.76 -7.14
N VAL A 105 -10.82 -11.91 -6.92
CA VAL A 105 -11.50 -13.21 -7.00
C VAL A 105 -12.49 -13.30 -5.82
N PRO A 106 -13.73 -13.85 -6.03
CA PRO A 106 -14.19 -14.55 -7.23
C PRO A 106 -14.91 -13.67 -8.26
N TYR A 107 -14.86 -12.36 -8.13
CA TYR A 107 -15.67 -11.42 -8.93
C TYR A 107 -14.99 -10.94 -10.22
N ARG A 108 -13.84 -11.52 -10.60
CA ARG A 108 -13.10 -11.15 -11.83
C ARG A 108 -14.01 -11.02 -13.05
N GLY A 109 -13.74 -9.98 -13.87
CA GLY A 109 -14.53 -9.68 -15.09
C GLY A 109 -15.76 -8.79 -14.86
N LYS A 110 -16.00 -8.35 -13.63
CA LYS A 110 -16.99 -7.32 -13.27
C LYS A 110 -16.28 -6.05 -12.84
N ASP A 111 -17.00 -4.94 -12.77
CA ASP A 111 -16.50 -3.73 -12.12
C ASP A 111 -16.28 -3.99 -10.63
N CYS A 112 -15.20 -3.44 -10.08
CA CYS A 112 -14.93 -3.53 -8.66
C CYS A 112 -15.85 -2.58 -7.89
N GLU A 113 -16.47 -3.08 -6.83
CA GLU A 113 -17.32 -2.32 -5.92
C GLU A 113 -16.66 -2.18 -4.53
N PRO A 114 -16.93 -1.11 -3.77
CA PRO A 114 -16.26 -0.86 -2.48
C PRO A 114 -16.38 -2.00 -1.47
N TRP A 115 -17.50 -2.72 -1.41
CA TRP A 115 -17.70 -3.85 -0.51
C TRP A 115 -16.77 -5.04 -0.80
N MET A 116 -16.24 -5.13 -2.01
CA MET A 116 -15.32 -6.21 -2.41
C MET A 116 -13.97 -6.14 -1.68
N VAL A 117 -13.70 -5.08 -0.91
CA VAL A 117 -12.55 -4.99 -0.01
C VAL A 117 -12.51 -6.15 0.99
N GLU A 118 -13.64 -6.76 1.30
CA GLU A 118 -13.72 -7.94 2.17
C GLU A 118 -12.91 -9.13 1.63
N GLU A 119 -12.79 -9.29 0.33
CA GLU A 119 -11.97 -10.36 -0.27
C GLU A 119 -10.47 -10.07 -0.09
N VAL A 120 -10.09 -8.80 -0.05
CA VAL A 120 -8.70 -8.39 0.25
C VAL A 120 -8.38 -8.72 1.71
N VAL A 121 -9.28 -8.40 2.64
CA VAL A 121 -9.13 -8.74 4.08
C VAL A 121 -9.02 -10.24 4.29
N LYS A 122 -9.88 -11.05 3.63
CA LYS A 122 -9.81 -12.52 3.68
C LYS A 122 -8.44 -13.04 3.23
N LYS A 123 -7.94 -12.49 2.12
CA LYS A 123 -6.66 -12.91 1.56
C LYS A 123 -5.48 -12.54 2.46
N ILE A 124 -5.50 -11.36 3.07
CA ILE A 124 -4.49 -10.96 4.06
C ILE A 124 -4.52 -11.89 5.27
N ALA A 125 -5.70 -12.20 5.80
CA ALA A 125 -5.85 -13.14 6.91
C ALA A 125 -5.27 -14.53 6.58
N GLU A 126 -5.54 -15.05 5.36
CA GLU A 126 -4.97 -16.30 4.87
C GLU A 126 -3.43 -16.25 4.86
N ILE A 127 -2.85 -15.22 4.24
CA ILE A 127 -1.39 -15.07 4.11
C ILE A 127 -0.71 -14.92 5.48
N LYS A 128 -1.36 -14.20 6.41
CA LYS A 128 -0.90 -14.00 7.80
C LYS A 128 -1.13 -15.21 8.71
N GLY A 129 -1.91 -16.18 8.27
CA GLY A 129 -2.30 -17.31 9.14
C GLY A 129 -3.16 -16.87 10.34
N SER A 130 -3.94 -15.80 10.21
CA SER A 130 -4.81 -15.26 11.25
C SER A 130 -6.29 -15.51 10.94
N GLY A 131 -7.15 -15.37 11.95
CA GLY A 131 -8.60 -15.37 11.74
C GLY A 131 -9.04 -14.12 10.94
N GLN A 132 -9.99 -14.28 10.01
CA GLN A 132 -10.48 -13.16 9.18
C GLN A 132 -10.98 -11.99 10.03
N GLU A 133 -11.75 -12.26 11.09
CA GLU A 133 -12.30 -11.21 11.96
C GLU A 133 -11.20 -10.47 12.73
N VAL A 134 -10.15 -11.19 13.16
CA VAL A 134 -8.99 -10.58 13.83
C VAL A 134 -8.26 -9.63 12.88
N ALA A 135 -8.02 -10.05 11.63
CA ALA A 135 -7.41 -9.20 10.62
C ALA A 135 -8.28 -7.98 10.30
N ARG A 136 -9.60 -8.17 10.16
CA ARG A 136 -10.56 -7.10 9.89
C ARG A 136 -10.55 -6.03 10.98
N ILE A 137 -10.65 -6.44 12.23
CA ILE A 137 -10.61 -5.52 13.38
C ILE A 137 -9.30 -4.73 13.38
N GLN A 138 -8.16 -5.40 13.21
CA GLN A 138 -6.87 -4.72 13.20
C GLN A 138 -6.75 -3.70 12.06
N ILE A 139 -7.19 -4.04 10.84
CA ILE A 139 -7.15 -3.14 9.68
C ILE A 139 -8.05 -1.92 9.91
N ILE A 140 -9.24 -2.09 10.51
CA ILE A 140 -10.09 -0.97 10.91
C ILE A 140 -9.39 -0.07 11.91
N GLN A 141 -8.76 -0.64 12.95
CA GLN A 141 -7.99 0.13 13.94
C GLN A 141 -6.82 0.89 13.30
N ASN A 142 -6.12 0.27 12.35
CA ASN A 142 -5.04 0.94 11.59
C ASN A 142 -5.57 2.16 10.83
N THR A 143 -6.71 2.00 10.17
CA THR A 143 -7.36 3.07 9.41
C THR A 143 -7.77 4.22 10.33
N GLN A 144 -8.35 3.92 11.49
CA GLN A 144 -8.69 4.90 12.52
C GLN A 144 -7.44 5.62 13.05
N ALA A 145 -6.37 4.87 13.35
CA ALA A 145 -5.13 5.43 13.88
C ALA A 145 -4.44 6.37 12.88
N LEU A 146 -4.49 6.04 11.58
CA LEU A 146 -3.87 6.87 10.55
C LEU A 146 -4.72 8.12 10.25
N PHE A 147 -6.02 7.96 10.00
CA PHE A 147 -6.88 9.03 9.50
C PHE A 147 -7.61 9.81 10.59
N GLY A 148 -7.59 9.34 11.83
CA GLY A 148 -8.11 10.08 12.98
C GLY A 148 -9.64 10.16 13.04
N PHE A 149 -10.38 9.18 12.49
CA PHE A 149 -11.82 9.12 12.63
C PHE A 149 -12.25 8.00 13.61
N ASP A 150 -13.39 8.21 14.24
CA ASP A 150 -13.98 7.23 15.15
C ASP A 150 -15.16 6.52 14.46
N ALA A 151 -14.98 5.23 14.14
CA ALA A 151 -16.01 4.43 13.49
C ALA A 151 -17.23 4.15 14.41
N THR A 152 -17.13 4.40 15.72
CA THR A 152 -18.22 4.15 16.66
C THR A 152 -19.36 5.17 16.56
N ASN A 153 -19.11 6.33 15.92
CA ASN A 153 -20.11 7.40 15.75
C ASN A 153 -20.84 7.36 14.39
N SER A 154 -20.69 6.30 13.59
CA SER A 154 -21.20 6.20 12.22
C SER A 154 -22.31 5.15 12.04
N LEU A 155 -23.00 4.74 13.10
CA LEU A 155 -24.15 3.84 13.06
C LEU A 155 -25.39 4.51 13.63
#